data_2c01cd5d996db2df7f0087f95b314c0e
#
_entry.id   2c01cd5d996db2df7f0087f95b314c0e
#
_cell.length_a   1.000
_cell.length_b   1.000
_cell.length_c   1.000
_cell.angle_alpha   90.00
_cell.angle_beta   90.00
_cell.angle_gamma   90.00
#
_symmetry.space_group_name_H-M   'P 1'
#
loop_
_entity.id
_entity.type
_entity.pdbx_description
1 polymer ?
#
loop_
_entity_poly.entity_id
_entity_poly.type
_entity_poly.pdbx_seq_one_letter_code
_entity_poly.pdbx_strand_id
1 'polypeptide(L)'
;MNSRNKGKRGELEAAKFLTAEGFPARRGQQFSGGTDSPDVVCPSLPAIHFEVKRCEKGNPYDWVAQAKRDAKYKTPVVLHRRNDCEWLAILPAEEFLRIIRESDLVDSSAAKVEPTDE
;
A
#
# COMPACT_ATOMS: atom_id res chain seq x y z
N MET A 1 20.29 0.40 16.65
CA MET A 1 19.99 0.38 15.20
C MET A 1 19.43 1.74 14.81
N ASN A 2 19.97 2.35 13.79
CA ASN A 2 19.49 3.65 13.35
C ASN A 2 18.22 3.50 12.49
N SER A 3 17.50 4.59 12.33
CA SER A 3 16.21 4.58 11.62
C SER A 3 16.34 4.22 10.14
N ARG A 4 17.48 4.52 9.53
CA ARG A 4 17.73 4.18 8.12
C ARG A 4 17.77 2.67 7.91
N ASN A 5 18.48 1.93 8.76
CA ASN A 5 18.54 0.48 8.65
C ASN A 5 17.20 -0.18 8.95
N LYS A 6 16.46 0.37 9.89
CA LYS A 6 15.14 -0.13 10.24
C LYS A 6 14.17 0.02 9.06
N GLY A 7 14.19 1.17 8.39
CA GLY A 7 13.38 1.41 7.20
C GLY A 7 13.74 0.46 6.07
N LYS A 8 15.02 0.28 5.80
CA LYS A 8 15.50 -0.63 4.76
C LYS A 8 15.04 -2.06 5.02
N ARG A 9 15.13 -2.53 6.27
CA ARG A 9 14.70 -3.89 6.62
C ARG A 9 13.21 -4.08 6.40
N GLY A 10 12.40 -3.09 6.77
CA GLY A 10 10.96 -3.13 6.55
C GLY A 10 10.62 -3.21 5.07
N GLU A 11 11.29 -2.44 4.24
CA GLU A 11 11.09 -2.45 2.79
C GLU A 11 11.45 -3.81 2.18
N LEU A 12 12.58 -4.39 2.61
CA LEU A 12 12.97 -5.72 2.16
C LEU A 12 11.96 -6.80 2.59
N GLU A 13 11.47 -6.70 3.81
CA GLU A 13 10.46 -7.62 4.33
C GLU A 13 9.18 -7.53 3.51
N ALA A 14 8.73 -6.31 3.20
CA ALA A 14 7.54 -6.10 2.39
C ALA A 14 7.71 -6.66 0.98
N ALA A 15 8.88 -6.45 0.38
CA ALA A 15 9.16 -6.98 -0.95
C ALA A 15 9.13 -8.50 -0.97
N LYS A 16 9.67 -9.15 0.06
CA LYS A 16 9.60 -10.61 0.18
C LYS A 16 8.17 -11.09 0.32
N PHE A 17 7.37 -10.37 1.10
CA PHE A 17 5.96 -10.71 1.28
C PHE A 17 5.22 -10.67 -0.06
N LEU A 18 5.35 -9.58 -0.81
CA LEU A 18 4.68 -9.45 -2.10
C LEU A 18 5.13 -10.55 -3.08
N THR A 19 6.42 -10.83 -3.11
CA THR A 19 6.97 -11.88 -3.97
C THR A 19 6.38 -13.24 -3.63
N ALA A 20 6.27 -13.55 -2.34
CA ALA A 20 5.69 -14.81 -1.89
C ALA A 20 4.21 -14.92 -2.25
N GLU A 21 3.52 -13.82 -2.35
CA GLU A 21 2.11 -13.78 -2.76
C GLU A 21 1.92 -13.78 -4.27
N GLY A 22 2.98 -13.92 -5.04
CA GLY A 22 2.91 -14.02 -6.49
C GLY A 22 3.18 -12.72 -7.23
N PHE A 23 3.61 -11.67 -6.54
CA PHE A 23 3.91 -10.36 -7.13
C PHE A 23 5.38 -10.02 -6.91
N PRO A 24 6.27 -10.44 -7.81
CA PRO A 24 7.69 -10.18 -7.63
C PRO A 24 7.95 -8.70 -7.38
N ALA A 25 8.68 -8.43 -6.33
CA ALA A 25 8.91 -7.08 -5.88
C ALA A 25 10.32 -6.92 -5.33
N ARG A 26 10.81 -5.70 -5.32
CA ARG A 26 12.12 -5.36 -4.78
C ARG A 26 12.03 -4.04 -4.04
N ARG A 27 13.01 -3.80 -3.21
CA ARG A 27 13.12 -2.52 -2.52
C ARG A 27 13.34 -1.40 -3.55
N GLY A 28 12.64 -0.30 -3.38
CA GLY A 28 12.86 0.88 -4.21
C GLY A 28 14.20 1.50 -3.91
N GLN A 29 14.87 2.03 -4.95
CA GLN A 29 16.12 2.73 -4.77
C GLN A 29 15.84 4.22 -4.64
N GLN A 30 16.17 4.77 -3.49
CA GLN A 30 15.98 6.20 -3.25
C GLN A 30 17.31 6.91 -3.45
N PHE A 31 17.55 7.31 -4.68
CA PHE A 31 18.67 8.17 -4.97
C PHE A 31 18.26 9.61 -4.71
N SER A 32 19.11 10.38 -4.09
CA SER A 32 18.94 11.82 -3.89
C SER A 32 17.75 12.21 -3.01
N GLY A 33 17.22 11.29 -2.22
CA GLY A 33 16.11 11.62 -1.31
C GLY A 33 14.83 12.03 -2.01
N GLY A 34 14.60 11.55 -3.24
CA GLY A 34 13.39 11.88 -3.98
C GLY A 34 12.14 11.40 -3.27
N THR A 35 11.18 12.31 -3.09
CA THR A 35 9.91 12.02 -2.41
C THR A 35 8.97 11.17 -3.27
N ASP A 36 9.28 11.04 -4.57
CA ASP A 36 8.44 10.36 -5.53
C ASP A 36 8.73 8.85 -5.63
N SER A 37 9.80 8.41 -5.02
CA SER A 37 10.21 7.00 -5.13
C SER A 37 9.35 6.13 -4.22
N PRO A 38 8.73 5.07 -4.74
CA PRO A 38 8.04 4.13 -3.87
C PRO A 38 9.03 3.38 -3.00
N ASP A 39 8.60 2.97 -1.81
CA ASP A 39 9.44 2.17 -0.91
C ASP A 39 9.70 0.79 -1.50
N VAL A 40 8.76 0.26 -2.25
CA VAL A 40 8.85 -1.05 -2.89
C VAL A 40 8.38 -0.92 -4.34
N VAL A 41 9.12 -1.52 -5.24
CA VAL A 41 8.79 -1.57 -6.67
C VAL A 41 8.25 -2.96 -7.00
N CYS A 42 7.05 -2.98 -7.58
CA CYS A 42 6.39 -4.22 -7.99
C CYS A 42 5.98 -4.06 -9.47
N PRO A 43 6.80 -4.54 -10.41
CA PRO A 43 6.55 -4.27 -11.84
C PRO A 43 5.21 -4.77 -12.37
N SER A 44 4.65 -5.84 -11.80
CA SER A 44 3.36 -6.36 -12.24
C SER A 44 2.18 -5.52 -11.72
N LEU A 45 2.42 -4.57 -10.84
CA LEU A 45 1.40 -3.67 -10.29
C LEU A 45 1.81 -2.21 -10.52
N PRO A 46 1.98 -1.80 -11.80
CA PRO A 46 2.57 -0.49 -12.09
C PRO A 46 1.72 0.70 -11.69
N ALA A 47 0.42 0.49 -11.49
CA ALA A 47 -0.50 1.56 -11.10
C ALA A 47 -0.58 1.76 -9.59
N ILE A 48 0.15 1.00 -8.80
CA ILE A 48 0.13 1.10 -7.35
C ILE A 48 1.43 1.71 -6.84
N HIS A 49 1.30 2.63 -5.91
CA HIS A 49 2.44 3.20 -5.19
C HIS A 49 2.43 2.64 -3.77
N PHE A 50 3.46 1.87 -3.43
CA PHE A 50 3.56 1.25 -2.12
C PHE A 50 4.42 2.06 -1.17
N GLU A 51 3.85 2.40 0.00
CA GLU A 51 4.57 2.94 1.14
C GLU A 51 4.66 1.86 2.20
N VAL A 52 5.81 1.69 2.81
CA VAL A 52 6.00 0.65 3.83
C VAL A 52 6.16 1.29 5.20
N LYS A 53 5.35 0.83 6.15
CA LYS A 53 5.41 1.26 7.55
C LYS A 53 5.59 0.03 8.43
N ARG A 54 6.85 -0.33 8.66
CA ARG A 54 7.21 -1.44 9.54
C ARG A 54 7.53 -0.88 10.92
N CYS A 55 6.48 -0.63 11.70
CA CYS A 55 6.61 0.06 12.99
C CYS A 55 5.51 -0.40 13.94
N GLU A 56 5.76 -0.21 15.24
CA GLU A 56 4.81 -0.60 16.28
C GLU A 56 3.74 0.45 16.54
N LYS A 57 4.06 1.72 16.31
CA LYS A 57 3.17 2.84 16.60
C LYS A 57 3.14 3.79 15.42
N GLY A 58 2.07 4.57 15.34
CA GLY A 58 1.93 5.59 14.34
C GLY A 58 0.46 5.82 13.99
N ASN A 59 0.23 6.81 13.14
CA ASN A 59 -1.11 7.20 12.74
C ASN A 59 -1.35 6.83 11.28
N PRO A 60 -2.25 5.85 11.01
CA PRO A 60 -2.53 5.44 9.63
C PRO A 60 -3.01 6.58 8.73
N TYR A 61 -3.71 7.56 9.27
CA TYR A 61 -4.15 8.71 8.47
C TYR A 61 -2.96 9.52 7.96
N ASP A 62 -1.93 9.67 8.79
CA ASP A 62 -0.72 10.38 8.37
C ASP A 62 0.02 9.57 7.31
N TRP A 63 0.09 8.25 7.47
CA TRP A 63 0.75 7.37 6.51
C TRP A 63 0.06 7.43 5.14
N VAL A 64 -1.28 7.38 5.15
CA VAL A 64 -2.05 7.44 3.91
C VAL A 64 -1.90 8.81 3.26
N ALA A 65 -1.90 9.89 4.05
CA ALA A 65 -1.68 11.23 3.51
C ALA A 65 -0.33 11.34 2.82
N GLN A 66 0.73 10.78 3.41
CA GLN A 66 2.05 10.73 2.81
C GLN A 66 2.04 9.92 1.51
N ALA A 67 1.43 8.74 1.54
CA ALA A 67 1.35 7.88 0.36
C ALA A 67 0.62 8.58 -0.79
N LYS A 68 -0.46 9.30 -0.50
CA LYS A 68 -1.21 10.06 -1.51
C LYS A 68 -0.34 11.14 -2.15
N ARG A 69 0.43 11.87 -1.33
CA ARG A 69 1.32 12.91 -1.86
C ARG A 69 2.36 12.32 -2.81
N ASP A 70 2.94 11.19 -2.41
CA ASP A 70 4.03 10.58 -3.16
C ASP A 70 3.55 9.77 -4.35
N ALA A 71 2.32 9.27 -4.31
CA ALA A 71 1.76 8.43 -5.36
C ALA A 71 1.44 9.20 -6.64
N LYS A 72 1.15 10.49 -6.52
CA LYS A 72 0.70 11.31 -7.63
C LYS A 72 -0.57 10.73 -8.26
N TYR A 73 -0.49 10.21 -9.49
CA TYR A 73 -1.64 9.62 -10.19
C TYR A 73 -1.83 8.13 -9.87
N LYS A 74 -0.88 7.52 -9.18
CA LYS A 74 -0.98 6.10 -8.85
C LYS A 74 -1.86 5.88 -7.62
N THR A 75 -2.31 4.66 -7.46
CA THR A 75 -3.11 4.28 -6.29
C THR A 75 -2.20 4.15 -5.06
N PRO A 76 -2.41 4.96 -4.03
CA PRO A 76 -1.60 4.85 -2.82
C PRO A 76 -2.02 3.66 -1.96
N VAL A 77 -1.06 2.84 -1.57
CA VAL A 77 -1.28 1.72 -0.66
C VAL A 77 -0.18 1.72 0.39
N VAL A 78 -0.56 1.73 1.65
CA VAL A 78 0.37 1.60 2.76
C VAL A 78 0.39 0.14 3.18
N LEU A 79 1.57 -0.46 3.17
CA LEU A 79 1.77 -1.80 3.74
C LEU A 79 2.33 -1.61 5.14
N HIS A 80 1.56 -2.04 6.13
CA HIS A 80 1.93 -1.88 7.54
C HIS A 80 2.00 -3.22 8.24
N ARG A 81 3.01 -3.38 9.08
CA ARG A 81 3.14 -4.54 9.94
C ARG A 81 3.80 -4.15 11.25
N ARG A 82 3.28 -4.71 12.35
CA ARG A 82 3.90 -4.67 13.66
C ARG A 82 4.58 -6.02 13.92
N ASN A 83 5.39 -6.09 14.95
CA ASN A 83 5.99 -7.36 15.35
C ASN A 83 4.91 -8.41 15.61
N ASP A 84 5.14 -9.62 15.14
CA ASP A 84 4.26 -10.77 15.35
C ASP A 84 2.84 -10.59 14.80
N CYS A 85 2.66 -9.66 13.86
CA CYS A 85 1.37 -9.41 13.21
C CYS A 85 1.48 -9.70 11.71
N GLU A 86 0.33 -9.84 11.07
CA GLU A 86 0.29 -9.99 9.62
C GLU A 86 0.44 -8.63 8.94
N TRP A 87 0.78 -8.65 7.67
CA TRP A 87 0.79 -7.42 6.87
C TRP A 87 -0.62 -6.93 6.61
N LEU A 88 -0.80 -5.62 6.74
CA LEU A 88 -2.07 -4.96 6.39
C LEU A 88 -1.84 -4.06 5.20
N ALA A 89 -2.85 -3.96 4.34
CA ALA A 89 -2.88 -2.97 3.27
C ALA A 89 -3.87 -1.89 3.68
N ILE A 90 -3.41 -0.65 3.74
CA ILE A 90 -4.22 0.50 4.17
C ILE A 90 -4.26 1.49 3.02
N LEU A 91 -5.45 1.83 2.57
CA LEU A 91 -5.63 2.76 1.46
C LEU A 91 -6.93 3.54 1.66
N PRO A 92 -7.08 4.68 0.95
CA PRO A 92 -8.34 5.42 1.02
C PRO A 92 -9.51 4.54 0.57
N ALA A 93 -10.63 4.63 1.28
CA ALA A 93 -11.80 3.83 0.96
C ALA A 93 -12.28 4.04 -0.48
N GLU A 94 -12.18 5.28 -0.98
CA GLU A 94 -12.54 5.57 -2.37
C GLU A 94 -11.68 4.78 -3.36
N GLU A 95 -10.40 4.65 -3.10
CA GLU A 95 -9.49 3.89 -3.95
C GLU A 95 -9.81 2.40 -3.89
N PHE A 96 -10.09 1.89 -2.70
CA PHE A 96 -10.51 0.50 -2.52
C PHE A 96 -11.77 0.21 -3.33
N LEU A 97 -12.78 1.07 -3.25
CA LEU A 97 -14.04 0.89 -3.97
C LEU A 97 -13.84 0.99 -5.49
N ARG A 98 -12.91 1.85 -5.93
CA ARG A 98 -12.58 1.93 -7.36
C ARG A 98 -11.99 0.61 -7.84
N ILE A 99 -11.07 0.02 -7.07
CA ILE A 99 -10.50 -1.28 -7.39
C ILE A 99 -11.58 -2.36 -7.43
N ILE A 100 -12.48 -2.34 -6.46
CA ILE A 100 -13.57 -3.31 -6.39
C ILE A 100 -14.45 -3.25 -7.64
N ARG A 101 -14.77 -2.05 -8.13
CA ARG A 101 -15.59 -1.90 -9.33
C ARG A 101 -14.97 -2.56 -10.56
N GLU A 102 -13.66 -2.69 -10.59
CA GLU A 102 -12.91 -3.29 -11.70
C GLU A 102 -12.56 -4.76 -11.47
N SER A 103 -13.05 -5.34 -10.37
CA SER A 103 -12.71 -6.71 -9.98
C SER A 103 -13.88 -7.66 -10.18
N ASP A 104 -13.61 -8.95 -10.00
CA ASP A 104 -14.63 -9.99 -10.04
C ASP A 104 -15.48 -10.04 -8.78
N LEU A 105 -15.21 -9.18 -7.81
CA LEU A 105 -15.99 -9.16 -6.56
C LEU A 105 -17.33 -8.48 -6.70
N VAL A 106 -17.55 -7.77 -7.81
CA VAL A 106 -18.83 -7.11 -8.05
C VAL A 106 -19.77 -8.06 -8.76
N ASP A 107 -20.96 -8.25 -8.18
CA ASP A 107 -22.05 -8.98 -8.84
C ASP A 107 -22.99 -7.97 -9.47
N SER A 108 -22.87 -7.77 -10.77
CA SER A 108 -23.68 -6.79 -11.51
C SER A 108 -25.12 -7.26 -11.69
N SER A 109 -25.41 -8.54 -11.42
CA SER A 109 -26.77 -9.07 -11.51
C SER A 109 -27.56 -8.91 -10.20
N ALA A 110 -26.90 -8.49 -9.12
CA ALA A 110 -27.55 -8.31 -7.85
C ALA A 110 -28.56 -7.15 -7.89
N ALA A 111 -29.67 -7.29 -7.15
CA ALA A 111 -30.66 -6.24 -7.06
C ALA A 111 -30.07 -4.99 -6.43
N LYS A 112 -30.47 -3.82 -6.96
CA LYS A 112 -30.03 -2.56 -6.39
C LYS A 112 -30.66 -2.37 -5.01
N VAL A 113 -29.82 -1.98 -4.08
CA VAL A 113 -30.26 -1.63 -2.73
C VAL A 113 -30.40 -0.11 -2.67
N GLU A 114 -31.56 0.38 -2.21
CA GLU A 114 -31.73 1.81 -2.05
C GLU A 114 -30.87 2.33 -0.91
N PRO A 115 -30.29 3.53 -1.08
CA PRO A 115 -29.50 4.12 0.00
C PRO A 115 -30.36 4.30 1.24
N THR A 116 -29.83 3.96 2.40
CA THR A 116 -30.49 4.22 3.66
C THR A 116 -30.25 5.67 4.06
N ASP A 117 -31.31 6.31 4.51
CA ASP A 117 -31.21 7.66 5.04
C ASP A 117 -30.66 7.58 6.46
N GLU A 118 -29.45 8.05 6.64
CA GLU A 118 -28.87 8.16 7.97
C GLU A 118 -28.50 9.61 8.27
#